data_e8078f78f75ac04081024383d24be569
#
_entry.id   e8078f78f75ac04081024383d24be569
#
_cell.length_a   1.000
_cell.length_b   1.000
_cell.length_c   1.000
_cell.angle_alpha   90.00
_cell.angle_beta   90.00
_cell.angle_gamma   90.00
#
_symmetry.space_group_name_H-M   'P 1'
#
loop_
_entity.id
_entity.type
_entity.pdbx_description
1 polymer ?
#
loop_
_entity_poly.entity_id
_entity_poly.type
_entity_poly.pdbx_seq_one_letter_code
_entity_poly.pdbx_strand_id
1 'polypeptide(L)'
;VTLSMNGTNNTLNVDQEGTAGNTVTHVSFWGSMSSYGGDINGNDNNVKIKQTITTGTDTNRVGFHIMSSDNNVDICQGGTFSSSSDTTCSDSGVAEYGGHTINLDLHSGNNDIRMGQETGSGNADHYAQIYTYGGENNDVFTKQSGNGNKNLYMTIRTDGGEQSLTQRGDGVHTATIDLKGSYHTDLSLT
;
A
#
# COMPACT_ATOMS: atom_id res chain seq x y z
N VAL A 1 -12.19 -4.95 8.24
CA VAL A 1 -11.99 -3.87 9.25
C VAL A 1 -12.28 -2.54 8.58
N THR A 2 -13.12 -1.73 9.18
CA THR A 2 -13.39 -0.35 8.76
C THR A 2 -12.71 0.58 9.75
N LEU A 3 -11.94 1.54 9.24
CA LEU A 3 -11.13 2.42 10.05
C LEU A 3 -11.42 3.88 9.72
N SER A 4 -11.53 4.70 10.74
CA SER A 4 -11.46 6.15 10.64
C SER A 4 -10.57 6.65 11.77
N MET A 5 -9.56 7.41 11.43
CA MET A 5 -8.63 7.99 12.40
C MET A 5 -8.73 9.51 12.33
N ASN A 6 -9.11 10.13 13.45
CA ASN A 6 -9.16 11.57 13.60
C ASN A 6 -8.26 12.00 14.75
N GLY A 7 -7.50 13.04 14.56
CA GLY A 7 -6.60 13.59 15.58
C GLY A 7 -5.12 13.35 15.27
N THR A 8 -4.27 13.76 16.18
CA THR A 8 -2.81 13.72 16.02
C THR A 8 -2.19 12.55 16.77
N ASN A 9 -1.05 12.04 16.28
CA ASN A 9 -0.22 11.02 16.92
C ASN A 9 -0.95 9.69 17.20
N ASN A 10 -1.87 9.30 16.32
CA ASN A 10 -2.57 8.03 16.46
C ASN A 10 -1.69 6.87 15.96
N THR A 11 -1.76 5.75 16.67
CA THR A 11 -1.11 4.51 16.23
C THR A 11 -2.17 3.44 16.01
N LEU A 12 -2.10 2.80 14.83
CA LEU A 12 -2.98 1.71 14.46
C LEU A 12 -2.16 0.52 13.98
N ASN A 13 -2.41 -0.63 14.59
CA ASN A 13 -1.89 -1.90 14.10
C ASN A 13 -3.05 -2.82 13.74
N VAL A 14 -3.06 -3.34 12.52
CA VAL A 14 -4.00 -4.35 12.05
C VAL A 14 -3.22 -5.57 11.61
N ASP A 15 -3.50 -6.72 12.22
CA ASP A 15 -3.01 -8.02 11.78
C ASP A 15 -4.22 -8.91 11.47
N GLN A 16 -4.35 -9.29 10.21
CA GLN A 16 -5.43 -10.16 9.72
C GLN A 16 -4.81 -11.40 9.10
N GLU A 17 -5.06 -12.54 9.73
CA GLU A 17 -4.63 -13.85 9.25
C GLU A 17 -5.84 -14.78 9.19
N GLY A 18 -5.99 -15.55 8.11
CA GLY A 18 -7.13 -16.46 7.97
C GLY A 18 -7.15 -17.23 6.67
N THR A 19 -8.24 -17.95 6.48
CA THR A 19 -8.48 -18.79 5.30
C THR A 19 -9.30 -18.10 4.22
N ALA A 20 -9.74 -16.87 4.47
CA ALA A 20 -10.54 -16.06 3.56
C ALA A 20 -9.93 -14.68 3.35
N GLY A 21 -10.38 -13.97 2.34
CA GLY A 21 -9.88 -12.64 1.99
C GLY A 21 -10.00 -11.63 3.13
N ASN A 22 -8.92 -10.95 3.41
CA ASN A 22 -8.85 -9.92 4.44
C ASN A 22 -9.09 -8.55 3.82
N THR A 23 -9.89 -7.74 4.46
CA THR A 23 -10.24 -6.43 3.95
C THR A 23 -10.12 -5.35 5.02
N VAL A 24 -9.34 -4.32 4.72
CA VAL A 24 -9.32 -3.06 5.46
C VAL A 24 -9.90 -1.99 4.54
N THR A 25 -11.07 -1.48 4.87
CA THR A 25 -11.77 -0.51 4.02
C THR A 25 -12.49 0.55 4.83
N HIS A 26 -12.66 1.69 4.23
CA HIS A 26 -13.64 2.70 4.59
C HIS A 26 -14.26 3.31 3.34
N VAL A 27 -15.50 3.74 3.41
CA VAL A 27 -16.16 4.45 2.32
C VAL A 27 -15.88 5.93 2.48
N SER A 28 -15.11 6.51 1.58
CA SER A 28 -14.90 7.96 1.53
C SER A 28 -16.07 8.69 0.88
N PHE A 29 -16.47 9.83 1.43
CA PHE A 29 -17.60 10.65 0.95
C PHE A 29 -17.27 11.49 -0.30
N TRP A 30 -16.07 11.47 -0.83
CA TRP A 30 -15.67 12.29 -1.99
C TRP A 30 -15.45 11.45 -3.24
N GLY A 31 -16.57 11.15 -3.89
CA GLY A 31 -16.64 10.88 -5.35
C GLY A 31 -15.86 9.69 -5.88
N SER A 32 -16.58 8.67 -6.29
CA SER A 32 -16.26 7.64 -7.31
C SER A 32 -14.94 6.87 -7.28
N MET A 33 -14.16 6.89 -6.25
CA MET A 33 -13.24 5.79 -5.99
C MET A 33 -14.00 4.74 -5.18
N SER A 34 -14.58 3.82 -5.92
CA SER A 34 -15.46 2.80 -5.39
C SER A 34 -14.76 2.00 -4.28
N SER A 35 -15.24 2.18 -3.08
CA SER A 35 -15.39 1.12 -2.09
C SER A 35 -14.19 0.59 -1.31
N TYR A 36 -13.02 1.19 -1.32
CA TYR A 36 -11.91 0.72 -0.48
C TYR A 36 -11.09 1.90 0.06
N GLY A 37 -11.41 2.44 1.21
CA GLY A 37 -10.59 3.47 1.78
C GLY A 37 -10.85 3.68 3.27
N GLY A 38 -9.81 3.83 4.05
CA GLY A 38 -9.83 4.44 5.37
C GLY A 38 -9.43 5.90 5.24
N ASP A 39 -10.05 6.78 6.02
CA ASP A 39 -9.65 8.17 6.09
C ASP A 39 -8.68 8.37 7.25
N ILE A 40 -7.55 9.00 6.99
CA ILE A 40 -6.62 9.49 8.00
C ILE A 40 -6.68 11.02 7.96
N ASN A 41 -7.24 11.62 9.00
CA ASN A 41 -7.50 13.06 9.08
C ASN A 41 -6.78 13.71 10.27
N GLY A 42 -5.53 13.54 10.42
CA GLY A 42 -4.73 14.13 11.50
C GLY A 42 -3.27 14.04 11.13
N ASN A 43 -2.40 14.64 11.90
CA ASN A 43 -0.97 14.62 11.65
C ASN A 43 -0.28 13.50 12.43
N ASP A 44 0.89 13.09 11.97
CA ASP A 44 1.81 12.17 12.66
C ASP A 44 1.20 10.79 12.97
N ASN A 45 0.29 10.31 12.13
CA ASN A 45 -0.32 9.01 12.35
C ASN A 45 0.64 7.89 11.91
N ASN A 46 0.66 6.82 12.67
CA ASN A 46 1.41 5.61 12.35
C ASN A 46 0.43 4.46 12.14
N VAL A 47 0.38 3.94 10.91
CA VAL A 47 -0.52 2.87 10.50
C VAL A 47 0.30 1.68 10.04
N LYS A 48 0.08 0.53 10.65
CA LYS A 48 0.71 -0.73 10.26
C LYS A 48 -0.33 -1.80 9.98
N ILE A 49 -0.32 -2.36 8.78
CA ILE A 49 -1.29 -3.35 8.35
C ILE A 49 -0.57 -4.57 7.80
N LYS A 50 -0.92 -5.72 8.37
CA LYS A 50 -0.50 -7.02 7.86
C LYS A 50 -1.75 -7.82 7.48
N GLN A 51 -1.73 -8.43 6.31
CA GLN A 51 -2.78 -9.34 5.84
C GLN A 51 -2.15 -10.59 5.24
N THR A 52 -2.54 -11.77 5.73
CA THR A 52 -2.06 -13.06 5.24
C THR A 52 -3.24 -14.01 5.04
N ILE A 53 -3.34 -14.62 3.87
CA ILE A 53 -4.29 -15.71 3.59
C ILE A 53 -3.54 -17.03 3.72
N THR A 54 -3.92 -17.85 4.68
CA THR A 54 -3.24 -19.11 4.94
C THR A 54 -3.67 -20.24 4.02
N THR A 55 -4.89 -20.16 3.47
CA THR A 55 -5.40 -21.10 2.47
C THR A 55 -6.48 -20.42 1.62
N GLY A 56 -6.63 -20.83 0.37
CA GLY A 56 -7.69 -20.34 -0.51
C GLY A 56 -7.23 -19.38 -1.59
N THR A 57 -8.19 -18.82 -2.29
CA THR A 57 -7.97 -17.93 -3.45
C THR A 57 -8.59 -16.55 -3.26
N ASP A 58 -9.01 -16.22 -2.06
CA ASP A 58 -9.60 -14.93 -1.76
C ASP A 58 -8.56 -13.81 -1.80
N THR A 59 -9.00 -12.58 -2.02
CA THR A 59 -8.13 -11.42 -2.18
C THR A 59 -7.93 -10.67 -0.88
N ASN A 60 -6.68 -10.34 -0.56
CA ASN A 60 -6.34 -9.34 0.44
C ASN A 60 -6.52 -7.94 -0.13
N ARG A 61 -7.17 -7.05 0.60
CA ARG A 61 -7.46 -5.69 0.13
C ARG A 61 -7.18 -4.64 1.19
N VAL A 62 -6.45 -3.60 0.80
CA VAL A 62 -6.22 -2.40 1.60
C VAL A 62 -6.55 -1.17 0.77
N GLY A 63 -7.25 -0.22 1.34
CA GLY A 63 -7.49 1.07 0.73
C GLY A 63 -7.45 2.19 1.76
N PHE A 64 -6.80 3.30 1.42
CA PHE A 64 -6.70 4.49 2.25
C PHE A 64 -6.85 5.76 1.44
N HIS A 65 -7.47 6.75 2.09
CA HIS A 65 -7.47 8.13 1.70
C HIS A 65 -6.81 8.94 2.81
N ILE A 66 -5.68 9.57 2.52
CA ILE A 66 -4.90 10.33 3.49
C ILE A 66 -5.04 11.82 3.19
N MET A 67 -5.64 12.57 4.09
CA MET A 67 -5.89 14.01 3.99
C MET A 67 -5.03 14.83 4.96
N SER A 68 -4.07 14.21 5.62
CA SER A 68 -3.19 14.85 6.58
C SER A 68 -1.73 14.64 6.20
N SER A 69 -0.86 15.48 6.74
CA SER A 69 0.59 15.38 6.56
C SER A 69 1.25 14.51 7.61
N ASP A 70 2.49 14.15 7.37
CA ASP A 70 3.40 13.52 8.32
C ASP A 70 2.94 12.13 8.79
N ASN A 71 2.30 11.37 7.91
CA ASN A 71 1.85 10.01 8.24
C ASN A 71 2.88 8.98 7.79
N ASN A 72 3.04 7.95 8.62
CA ASN A 72 3.78 6.74 8.30
C ASN A 72 2.79 5.59 8.11
N VAL A 73 2.78 4.98 6.91
CA VAL A 73 1.85 3.90 6.57
C VAL A 73 2.62 2.71 6.02
N ASP A 74 2.65 1.63 6.78
CA ASP A 74 3.27 0.37 6.41
C ASP A 74 2.18 -0.67 6.07
N ILE A 75 2.18 -1.21 4.87
CA ILE A 75 1.22 -2.23 4.43
C ILE A 75 1.96 -3.47 3.92
N CYS A 76 1.63 -4.63 4.46
CA CYS A 76 2.19 -5.90 4.05
C CYS A 76 1.08 -6.91 3.76
N GLN A 77 0.97 -7.36 2.52
CA GLN A 77 0.05 -8.41 2.10
C GLN A 77 0.84 -9.64 1.67
N GLY A 78 0.52 -10.81 2.23
CA GLY A 78 1.20 -12.08 1.98
C GLY A 78 2.59 -12.21 2.60
N GLY A 79 3.02 -11.20 3.32
CA GLY A 79 4.32 -11.16 3.97
C GLY A 79 4.23 -10.87 5.46
N THR A 80 5.36 -10.59 6.05
CA THR A 80 5.48 -10.22 7.46
C THR A 80 6.51 -9.10 7.64
N PHE A 81 6.35 -8.32 8.69
CA PHE A 81 7.39 -7.40 9.13
C PHE A 81 8.35 -8.17 10.05
N SER A 82 9.65 -8.09 9.81
CA SER A 82 10.66 -8.83 10.58
C SER A 82 10.76 -8.33 12.02
N SER A 83 10.44 -7.06 12.24
CA SER A 83 10.36 -6.47 13.58
C SER A 83 9.25 -5.39 13.61
N SER A 84 8.90 -4.95 14.81
CA SER A 84 7.95 -3.83 14.96
C SER A 84 8.48 -2.50 14.41
N SER A 85 9.79 -2.39 14.25
CA SER A 85 10.48 -1.23 13.66
C SER A 85 10.75 -1.40 12.16
N ASP A 86 10.53 -2.60 11.60
CA ASP A 86 10.77 -2.83 10.17
C ASP A 86 9.66 -2.24 9.33
N THR A 87 10.11 -1.57 8.30
CA THR A 87 9.29 -0.96 7.26
C THR A 87 9.23 -1.81 5.99
N THR A 88 10.05 -2.85 5.90
CA THR A 88 10.09 -3.76 4.76
C THR A 88 9.23 -5.00 5.00
N CYS A 89 8.37 -5.28 4.05
CA CYS A 89 7.61 -6.53 3.98
C CYS A 89 8.52 -7.64 3.42
N SER A 90 8.65 -8.73 4.15
CA SER A 90 9.35 -9.93 3.71
C SER A 90 8.35 -11.05 3.49
N ASP A 91 8.66 -11.96 2.57
CA ASP A 91 7.86 -13.17 2.34
C ASP A 91 7.64 -13.95 3.65
N SER A 92 6.39 -14.29 3.94
CA SER A 92 6.02 -15.08 5.12
C SER A 92 6.32 -16.59 4.95
N GLY A 93 6.67 -17.02 3.74
CA GLY A 93 6.79 -18.43 3.37
C GLY A 93 5.43 -19.13 3.17
N VAL A 94 4.33 -18.44 3.35
CA VAL A 94 2.98 -18.96 3.06
C VAL A 94 2.69 -18.82 1.58
N ALA A 95 2.19 -19.89 0.94
CA ALA A 95 1.78 -19.85 -0.45
C ALA A 95 0.41 -19.18 -0.57
N GLU A 96 0.35 -18.04 -1.25
CA GLU A 96 -0.89 -17.32 -1.52
C GLU A 96 -1.30 -17.42 -2.99
N TYR A 97 -2.58 -17.66 -3.25
CA TYR A 97 -3.16 -17.86 -4.59
C TYR A 97 -4.27 -16.87 -4.91
N GLY A 98 -4.76 -16.14 -3.94
CA GLY A 98 -5.68 -15.02 -4.13
C GLY A 98 -4.96 -13.79 -4.68
N GLY A 99 -5.65 -12.72 -4.94
CA GLY A 99 -5.03 -11.48 -5.36
C GLY A 99 -4.69 -10.56 -4.17
N HIS A 100 -3.74 -9.67 -4.37
CA HIS A 100 -3.45 -8.59 -3.42
C HIS A 100 -3.81 -7.25 -4.05
N THR A 101 -4.58 -6.43 -3.35
CA THR A 101 -4.99 -5.13 -3.85
C THR A 101 -4.69 -4.04 -2.84
N ILE A 102 -3.99 -3.00 -3.28
CA ILE A 102 -3.75 -1.78 -2.51
C ILE A 102 -4.20 -0.58 -3.33
N ASN A 103 -5.04 0.27 -2.74
CA ASN A 103 -5.45 1.55 -3.31
C ASN A 103 -5.14 2.67 -2.33
N LEU A 104 -4.32 3.62 -2.74
CA LEU A 104 -3.97 4.79 -1.93
C LEU A 104 -4.29 6.08 -2.67
N ASP A 105 -4.84 7.03 -1.93
CA ASP A 105 -5.11 8.37 -2.38
C ASP A 105 -4.59 9.37 -1.34
N LEU A 106 -3.53 10.10 -1.69
CA LEU A 106 -2.81 11.00 -0.80
C LEU A 106 -3.06 12.45 -1.22
N HIS A 107 -3.70 13.24 -0.36
CA HIS A 107 -4.03 14.64 -0.62
C HIS A 107 -3.19 15.64 0.19
N SER A 108 -2.15 15.17 0.86
CA SER A 108 -1.26 16.00 1.68
C SER A 108 0.18 15.54 1.56
N GLY A 109 1.11 16.30 2.11
CA GLY A 109 2.53 16.07 2.00
C GLY A 109 3.18 15.37 3.17
N ASN A 110 4.48 15.12 3.04
CA ASN A 110 5.34 14.52 4.05
C ASN A 110 4.86 13.16 4.56
N ASN A 111 4.26 12.36 3.69
CA ASN A 111 3.84 11.01 4.05
C ASN A 111 4.91 9.99 3.64
N ASP A 112 5.21 9.07 4.52
CA ASP A 112 6.10 7.93 4.29
C ASP A 112 5.25 6.66 4.16
N ILE A 113 5.16 6.14 2.94
CA ILE A 113 4.30 5.02 2.59
C ILE A 113 5.17 3.86 2.13
N ARG A 114 5.06 2.73 2.80
CA ARG A 114 5.77 1.50 2.44
C ARG A 114 4.81 0.37 2.23
N MET A 115 4.89 -0.28 1.08
CA MET A 115 3.96 -1.33 0.68
C MET A 115 4.70 -2.54 0.16
N GLY A 116 4.34 -3.71 0.67
CA GLY A 116 4.80 -5.00 0.17
C GLY A 116 3.63 -5.92 -0.17
N GLN A 117 3.70 -6.58 -1.32
CA GLN A 117 2.81 -7.65 -1.74
C GLN A 117 3.66 -8.86 -2.10
N GLU A 118 3.49 -9.95 -1.38
CA GLU A 118 4.29 -11.18 -1.46
C GLU A 118 3.38 -12.39 -1.67
N THR A 119 3.78 -13.37 -2.45
CA THR A 119 3.00 -14.60 -2.65
C THR A 119 3.64 -15.85 -2.06
N GLY A 120 4.84 -15.77 -1.53
CA GLY A 120 5.61 -16.95 -1.17
C GLY A 120 5.81 -17.86 -2.38
N SER A 121 5.50 -19.14 -2.22
CA SER A 121 5.52 -20.12 -3.33
C SER A 121 4.22 -20.18 -4.14
N GLY A 122 3.22 -19.36 -3.79
CA GLY A 122 1.96 -19.24 -4.53
C GLY A 122 2.09 -18.38 -5.79
N ASN A 123 0.97 -18.09 -6.44
CA ASN A 123 0.91 -17.29 -7.66
C ASN A 123 -0.20 -16.22 -7.62
N ALA A 124 -0.41 -15.62 -6.48
CA ALA A 124 -1.36 -14.53 -6.34
C ALA A 124 -0.96 -13.33 -7.20
N ASP A 125 -1.93 -12.74 -7.89
CA ASP A 125 -1.72 -11.51 -8.62
C ASP A 125 -1.64 -10.31 -7.67
N HIS A 126 -0.80 -9.35 -7.99
CA HIS A 126 -0.60 -8.11 -7.26
C HIS A 126 -1.14 -6.93 -8.03
N TYR A 127 -1.90 -6.09 -7.36
CA TYR A 127 -2.39 -4.84 -7.89
C TYR A 127 -2.16 -3.72 -6.88
N ALA A 128 -1.54 -2.64 -7.31
CA ALA A 128 -1.45 -1.43 -6.52
C ALA A 128 -1.80 -0.20 -7.37
N GLN A 129 -2.61 0.68 -6.81
CA GLN A 129 -2.98 1.95 -7.41
C GLN A 129 -2.71 3.07 -6.39
N ILE A 130 -1.93 4.04 -6.78
CA ILE A 130 -1.47 5.11 -5.91
C ILE A 130 -1.68 6.44 -6.61
N TYR A 131 -2.39 7.34 -5.96
CA TYR A 131 -2.53 8.72 -6.38
C TYR A 131 -1.96 9.65 -5.31
N THR A 132 -1.12 10.58 -5.72
CA THR A 132 -0.74 11.70 -4.87
C THR A 132 -1.27 13.00 -5.46
N TYR A 133 -1.95 13.77 -4.66
CA TYR A 133 -2.64 14.99 -5.07
C TYR A 133 -2.27 16.14 -4.15
N GLY A 134 -1.42 17.04 -4.63
CA GLY A 134 -0.96 18.16 -3.82
C GLY A 134 -0.03 17.72 -2.68
N GLY A 135 0.42 18.65 -1.89
CA GLY A 135 1.44 18.42 -0.87
C GLY A 135 2.86 18.34 -1.45
N GLU A 136 3.81 18.15 -0.57
CA GLU A 136 5.24 18.05 -0.89
C GLU A 136 5.83 16.83 -0.20
N ASN A 137 6.92 16.27 -0.75
CA ASN A 137 7.74 15.24 -0.11
C ASN A 137 6.97 14.00 0.35
N ASN A 138 6.13 13.42 -0.52
CA ASN A 138 5.56 12.11 -0.25
C ASN A 138 6.54 11.01 -0.71
N ASP A 139 7.03 10.22 0.22
CA ASP A 139 7.89 9.07 -0.06
C ASP A 139 7.05 7.82 -0.20
N VAL A 140 7.16 7.14 -1.36
CA VAL A 140 6.34 5.95 -1.66
C VAL A 140 7.23 4.80 -2.11
N PHE A 141 7.37 3.80 -1.27
CA PHE A 141 8.14 2.59 -1.54
C PHE A 141 7.21 1.42 -1.79
N THR A 142 7.32 0.80 -2.95
CA THR A 142 6.48 -0.34 -3.33
C THR A 142 7.32 -1.55 -3.70
N LYS A 143 6.90 -2.72 -3.21
CA LYS A 143 7.50 -4.00 -3.57
C LYS A 143 6.39 -5.00 -3.90
N GLN A 144 6.46 -5.61 -5.07
CA GLN A 144 5.59 -6.71 -5.48
C GLN A 144 6.50 -7.89 -5.87
N SER A 145 6.38 -9.02 -5.18
CA SER A 145 7.25 -10.17 -5.46
C SER A 145 6.54 -11.51 -5.36
N GLY A 146 7.18 -12.54 -5.92
CA GLY A 146 6.64 -13.89 -6.04
C GLY A 146 6.16 -14.20 -7.45
N ASN A 147 5.46 -15.31 -7.61
CA ASN A 147 4.88 -15.73 -8.87
C ASN A 147 3.50 -15.05 -9.06
N GLY A 148 3.08 -14.82 -10.26
CA GLY A 148 1.83 -14.12 -10.57
C GLY A 148 2.07 -12.73 -11.14
N ASN A 149 1.03 -12.13 -11.69
CA ASN A 149 1.14 -10.85 -12.38
C ASN A 149 1.29 -9.70 -11.38
N LYS A 150 2.08 -8.71 -11.75
CA LYS A 150 2.32 -7.51 -10.95
C LYS A 150 1.89 -6.29 -11.74
N ASN A 151 0.93 -5.56 -11.19
CA ASN A 151 0.41 -4.36 -11.81
C ASN A 151 0.52 -3.18 -10.83
N LEU A 152 1.24 -2.14 -11.23
CA LEU A 152 1.29 -0.88 -10.50
C LEU A 152 0.81 0.26 -11.40
N TYR A 153 -0.08 1.07 -10.87
CA TYR A 153 -0.49 2.35 -11.43
C TYR A 153 -0.19 3.44 -10.42
N MET A 154 0.70 4.36 -10.78
CA MET A 154 1.11 5.45 -9.91
C MET A 154 0.95 6.78 -10.63
N THR A 155 0.22 7.70 -10.03
CA THR A 155 0.12 9.07 -10.49
C THR A 155 0.62 9.99 -9.39
N ILE A 156 1.73 10.66 -9.64
CA ILE A 156 2.38 11.57 -8.70
C ILE A 156 2.14 13.00 -9.17
N ARG A 157 1.41 13.78 -8.38
CA ARG A 157 1.12 15.19 -8.62
C ARG A 157 1.54 16.06 -7.43
N THR A 158 2.68 15.73 -6.87
CA THR A 158 3.28 16.42 -5.74
C THR A 158 4.66 16.93 -6.11
N ASP A 159 5.15 17.92 -5.41
CA ASP A 159 6.51 18.41 -5.54
C ASP A 159 7.42 17.65 -4.57
N GLY A 160 8.55 17.16 -5.04
CA GLY A 160 9.52 16.39 -4.23
C GLY A 160 9.06 14.97 -3.87
N GLY A 161 9.79 14.35 -2.96
CA GLY A 161 9.59 12.98 -2.50
C GLY A 161 10.34 11.93 -3.32
N GLU A 162 10.51 10.76 -2.71
CA GLU A 162 11.18 9.61 -3.31
C GLU A 162 10.16 8.52 -3.65
N GLN A 163 10.21 8.01 -4.88
CA GLN A 163 9.37 6.89 -5.29
C GLN A 163 10.25 5.71 -5.69
N SER A 164 9.99 4.56 -5.10
CA SER A 164 10.68 3.32 -5.42
C SER A 164 9.69 2.21 -5.76
N LEU A 165 9.93 1.57 -6.89
CA LEU A 165 9.20 0.38 -7.32
C LEU A 165 10.15 -0.79 -7.52
N THR A 166 9.83 -1.89 -6.86
CA THR A 166 10.47 -3.19 -7.10
C THR A 166 9.42 -4.21 -7.51
N GLN A 167 9.58 -4.83 -8.69
CA GLN A 167 8.76 -5.97 -9.12
C GLN A 167 9.68 -7.16 -9.43
N ARG A 168 9.51 -8.29 -8.73
CA ARG A 168 10.38 -9.47 -8.84
C ARG A 168 9.60 -10.76 -8.92
N GLY A 169 10.21 -11.77 -9.56
CA GLY A 169 9.68 -13.13 -9.70
C GLY A 169 9.00 -13.33 -11.05
N ASP A 170 8.26 -14.43 -11.18
CA ASP A 170 7.62 -14.80 -12.44
C ASP A 170 6.30 -14.04 -12.65
N GLY A 171 5.76 -14.14 -13.86
CA GLY A 171 4.52 -13.46 -14.26
C GLY A 171 4.78 -12.18 -15.06
N VAL A 172 3.70 -11.52 -15.45
CA VAL A 172 3.77 -10.26 -16.19
C VAL A 172 3.96 -9.11 -15.22
N HIS A 173 4.97 -8.30 -15.48
CA HIS A 173 5.24 -7.08 -14.72
C HIS A 173 4.79 -5.87 -15.52
N THR A 174 3.89 -5.08 -14.96
CA THR A 174 3.39 -3.85 -15.56
C THR A 174 3.49 -2.71 -14.56
N ALA A 175 4.15 -1.64 -14.97
CA ALA A 175 4.16 -0.39 -14.21
C ALA A 175 3.75 0.76 -15.13
N THR A 176 2.75 1.51 -14.73
CA THR A 176 2.34 2.77 -15.37
C THR A 176 2.54 3.89 -14.38
N ILE A 177 3.45 4.81 -14.69
CA ILE A 177 3.83 5.88 -13.79
C ILE A 177 3.67 7.22 -14.51
N ASP A 178 2.84 8.10 -13.97
CA ASP A 178 2.57 9.44 -14.47
C ASP A 178 3.08 10.46 -13.42
N LEU A 179 4.18 11.14 -13.72
CA LEU A 179 4.80 12.12 -12.84
C LEU A 179 4.47 13.53 -13.33
N LYS A 180 3.81 14.31 -12.49
CA LYS A 180 3.34 15.68 -12.79
C LYS A 180 3.67 16.64 -11.65
N GLY A 181 4.93 16.84 -11.34
CA GLY A 181 5.39 17.81 -10.33
C GLY A 181 6.24 18.90 -10.93
N SER A 182 6.42 19.99 -10.19
CA SER A 182 7.25 21.13 -10.59
C SER A 182 8.70 21.02 -10.10
N TYR A 183 8.98 20.14 -9.15
CA TYR A 183 10.29 19.93 -8.52
C TYR A 183 10.70 18.46 -8.53
N HIS A 184 11.94 18.20 -8.18
CA HIS A 184 12.54 16.88 -8.26
C HIS A 184 11.74 15.81 -7.54
N THR A 185 11.32 14.82 -8.29
CA THR A 185 10.81 13.55 -7.80
C THR A 185 11.83 12.48 -8.18
N ASP A 186 12.40 11.81 -7.22
CA ASP A 186 13.34 10.72 -7.48
C ASP A 186 12.57 9.43 -7.72
N LEU A 187 12.77 8.80 -8.88
CA LEU A 187 12.14 7.54 -9.25
C LEU A 187 13.17 6.43 -9.42
N SER A 188 13.06 5.37 -8.66
CA SER A 188 13.87 4.15 -8.78
C SER A 188 13.00 2.96 -9.20
N LEU A 189 13.40 2.26 -10.25
CA LEU A 189 12.74 1.05 -10.77
C LEU A 189 13.71 -0.14 -10.74
N THR A 190 13.26 -1.28 -10.20
CA THR A 190 14.08 -2.50 -10.12
C THR A 190 13.27 -3.74 -10.45
#